data_f642f983899f08fbd7080cc829759869
#
_entry.id   f642f983899f08fbd7080cc829759869
#
_cell.length_a   1.000
_cell.length_b   1.000
_cell.length_c   1.000
_cell.angle_alpha   90.00
_cell.angle_beta   90.00
_cell.angle_gamma   90.00
#
_symmetry.space_group_name_H-M   'P 1'
#
loop_
_entity.id
_entity.type
_entity.pdbx_description
1 polymer ?
#
loop_
_entity_poly.entity_id
_entity_poly.type
_entity_poly.pdbx_seq_one_letter_code
_entity_poly.pdbx_strand_id
1 'polypeptide(L)'
;MNKYFAKTCYVDGIKFPSKHEAERYILLKSRQKKGEIYGLKLQQRYEIIPKQKQGKENIRAAYYIADFSYIDANTGELVVEDAKGYRDSTAYQLFRLKKKLMLLRCGIWVREV
;
A
#
# COMPACT_ATOMS: atom_id res chain seq x y z
N MET A 1 -7.27 -25.02 8.64
CA MET A 1 -6.76 -23.68 8.40
C MET A 1 -6.15 -23.57 7.01
N ASN A 2 -6.41 -22.47 6.34
CA ASN A 2 -5.92 -22.25 4.99
C ASN A 2 -4.49 -21.71 5.05
N LYS A 3 -3.58 -22.35 4.30
CA LYS A 3 -2.17 -21.93 4.25
C LYS A 3 -1.95 -20.55 3.62
N TYR A 4 -2.94 -20.04 2.87
CA TYR A 4 -2.86 -18.72 2.27
C TYR A 4 -3.33 -17.62 3.20
N PHE A 5 -3.98 -17.98 4.29
CA PHE A 5 -4.47 -17.00 5.25
C PHE A 5 -3.33 -16.50 6.09
N ALA A 6 -3.18 -15.22 6.05
CA ALA A 6 -2.24 -14.55 6.90
C ALA A 6 -2.78 -14.54 8.33
N LYS A 7 -1.88 -14.63 9.28
CA LYS A 7 -2.22 -14.57 10.69
C LYS A 7 -2.30 -13.11 11.11
N THR A 8 -3.47 -12.70 11.62
CA THR A 8 -3.64 -11.35 12.16
C THR A 8 -2.72 -11.17 13.37
N CYS A 9 -2.05 -10.04 13.44
CA CYS A 9 -1.22 -9.70 14.59
C CYS A 9 -1.30 -8.21 14.92
N TYR A 10 -0.85 -7.88 16.13
CA TYR A 10 -0.85 -6.51 16.64
C TYR A 10 0.58 -6.08 16.94
N VAL A 11 0.95 -4.87 16.48
CA VAL A 11 2.24 -4.25 16.78
C VAL A 11 1.95 -2.78 17.07
N ASP A 12 2.48 -2.26 18.17
CA ASP A 12 2.25 -0.87 18.61
C ASP A 12 0.77 -0.51 18.68
N GLY A 13 -0.09 -1.48 19.05
CA GLY A 13 -1.53 -1.28 19.12
C GLY A 13 -2.22 -1.28 17.77
N ILE A 14 -1.50 -1.49 16.68
CA ILE A 14 -2.02 -1.51 15.32
C ILE A 14 -2.29 -2.94 14.89
N LYS A 15 -3.48 -3.18 14.37
CA LYS A 15 -3.86 -4.49 13.85
C LYS A 15 -3.37 -4.65 12.41
N PHE A 16 -2.60 -5.70 12.16
CA PHE A 16 -2.15 -6.04 10.82
C PHE A 16 -2.82 -7.32 10.35
N PRO A 17 -3.30 -7.38 9.09
CA PRO A 17 -3.99 -8.57 8.59
C PRO A 17 -3.06 -9.75 8.36
N SER A 18 -1.74 -9.53 8.34
CA SER A 18 -0.78 -10.59 8.12
C SER A 18 0.49 -10.35 8.92
N LYS A 19 1.17 -11.45 9.22
CA LYS A 19 2.49 -11.41 9.86
C LYS A 19 3.50 -10.69 8.94
N HIS A 20 3.41 -10.93 7.64
CA HIS A 20 4.30 -10.31 6.66
C HIS A 20 4.20 -8.78 6.70
N GLU A 21 2.99 -8.26 6.74
CA GLU A 21 2.77 -6.80 6.82
C GLU A 21 3.27 -6.25 8.16
N ALA A 22 3.01 -6.96 9.27
CA ALA A 22 3.47 -6.55 10.58
C ALA A 22 5.01 -6.51 10.66
N GLU A 23 5.68 -7.51 10.09
CA GLU A 23 7.13 -7.55 10.04
C GLU A 23 7.71 -6.40 9.22
N ARG A 24 7.05 -6.07 8.11
CA ARG A 24 7.47 -4.92 7.30
C ARG A 24 7.32 -3.61 8.07
N TYR A 25 6.24 -3.45 8.81
CA TYR A 25 6.04 -2.29 9.66
C TYR A 25 7.18 -2.15 10.69
N ILE A 26 7.54 -3.23 11.36
CA ILE A 26 8.61 -3.23 12.35
C ILE A 26 9.93 -2.77 11.71
N LEU A 27 10.23 -3.30 10.52
CA LEU A 27 11.44 -2.92 9.80
C LEU A 27 11.44 -1.44 9.44
N LEU A 28 10.32 -0.93 8.92
CA LEU A 28 10.22 0.48 8.53
C LEU A 28 10.30 1.41 9.74
N LYS A 29 9.70 1.05 10.86
CA LYS A 29 9.82 1.82 12.10
C LYS A 29 11.27 1.89 12.56
N SER A 30 12.00 0.79 12.46
CA SER A 30 13.42 0.75 12.79
C SER A 30 14.23 1.67 11.89
N ARG A 31 13.95 1.64 10.58
CA ARG A 31 14.64 2.49 9.62
C ARG A 31 14.33 3.98 9.86
N GLN A 32 13.09 4.30 10.23
CA GLN A 32 12.72 5.66 10.56
C GLN A 32 13.46 6.15 11.80
N LYS A 33 13.57 5.28 12.81
CA LYS A 33 14.29 5.61 14.04
C LYS A 33 15.77 5.89 13.78
N LYS A 34 16.36 5.20 12.79
CA LYS A 34 17.75 5.40 12.38
C LYS A 34 17.94 6.61 11.45
N GLY A 35 16.88 7.25 11.05
CA GLY A 35 16.94 8.39 10.14
C GLY A 35 17.10 8.03 8.67
N GLU A 36 16.93 6.76 8.30
CA GLU A 36 17.04 6.30 6.92
C GLU A 36 15.82 6.66 6.08
N ILE A 37 14.68 6.76 6.74
CA ILE A 37 13.41 7.21 6.15
C ILE A 37 12.71 8.16 7.11
N TYR A 38 11.75 8.92 6.61
CA TYR A 38 10.90 9.75 7.46
C TYR A 38 9.49 9.86 6.89
N GLY A 39 8.55 10.35 7.71
CA GLY A 39 7.17 10.54 7.29
C GLY A 39 6.43 9.23 7.02
N LEU A 40 6.74 8.17 7.78
CA LEU A 40 6.06 6.88 7.61
C LEU A 40 4.57 7.03 7.87
N LYS A 41 3.77 6.62 6.91
CA LYS A 41 2.31 6.61 6.98
C LYS A 41 1.79 5.24 6.59
N LEU A 42 0.70 4.82 7.25
CA LEU A 42 0.04 3.56 6.97
C LEU A 42 -1.30 3.83 6.30
N GLN A 43 -1.70 2.92 5.41
CA GLN A 43 -3.02 2.92 4.77
C GLN A 43 -3.33 4.25 4.08
N GLN A 44 -2.34 4.82 3.40
CA GLN A 44 -2.49 6.06 2.67
C GLN A 44 -3.34 5.83 1.42
N ARG A 45 -4.32 6.70 1.20
CA ARG A 45 -5.30 6.57 0.12
C ARG A 45 -4.92 7.45 -1.07
N TYR A 46 -4.98 6.89 -2.26
CA TYR A 46 -4.69 7.59 -3.51
C TYR A 46 -5.84 7.43 -4.48
N GLU A 47 -6.29 8.53 -5.07
CA GLU A 47 -7.33 8.47 -6.11
C GLU A 47 -6.72 7.97 -7.41
N ILE A 48 -7.24 6.87 -7.94
CA ILE A 48 -6.74 6.26 -9.17
C ILE A 48 -7.71 6.40 -10.35
N ILE A 49 -8.99 6.59 -10.08
CA ILE A 49 -10.00 6.88 -11.10
C ILE A 49 -10.86 8.00 -10.55
N PRO A 50 -10.96 9.14 -11.25
CA PRO A 50 -11.76 10.25 -10.75
C PRO A 50 -13.25 9.96 -10.84
N LYS A 51 -14.02 10.71 -10.07
CA LYS A 51 -15.47 10.71 -10.15
C LYS A 51 -15.90 11.05 -11.57
N GLN A 52 -16.92 10.35 -12.06
CA GLN A 52 -17.42 10.52 -13.42
C GLN A 52 -18.94 10.62 -13.41
N LYS A 53 -19.49 11.00 -14.54
CA LYS A 53 -20.92 11.05 -14.73
C LYS A 53 -21.28 10.43 -16.08
N GLN A 54 -22.24 9.51 -16.10
CA GLN A 54 -22.77 8.92 -17.32
C GLN A 54 -24.26 9.23 -17.35
N GLY A 55 -24.65 10.20 -18.19
CA GLY A 55 -26.01 10.70 -18.20
C GLY A 55 -26.39 11.25 -16.83
N LYS A 56 -27.40 10.65 -16.16
CA LYS A 56 -27.82 11.03 -14.83
C LYS A 56 -27.15 10.21 -13.74
N GLU A 57 -26.36 9.21 -14.12
CA GLU A 57 -25.69 8.33 -13.17
C GLU A 57 -24.39 8.96 -12.70
N ASN A 58 -24.21 9.01 -11.38
CA ASN A 58 -22.95 9.45 -10.77
C ASN A 58 -22.09 8.21 -10.48
N ILE A 59 -20.87 8.20 -11.03
CA ILE A 59 -19.93 7.09 -10.87
C ILE A 59 -18.86 7.56 -9.90
N ARG A 60 -18.71 6.83 -8.79
CA ARG A 60 -17.77 7.20 -7.72
C ARG A 60 -16.34 7.10 -8.18
N ALA A 61 -15.49 7.92 -7.58
CA ALA A 61 -14.04 7.76 -7.70
C ALA A 61 -13.60 6.41 -7.15
N ALA A 62 -12.52 5.88 -7.69
CA ALA A 62 -11.88 4.68 -7.16
C ALA A 62 -10.55 5.06 -6.53
N TYR A 63 -10.20 4.36 -5.45
CA TYR A 63 -9.00 4.64 -4.66
C TYR A 63 -8.15 3.39 -4.52
N TYR A 64 -6.85 3.61 -4.43
CA TYR A 64 -5.91 2.60 -4.00
C TYR A 64 -5.44 2.95 -2.59
N ILE A 65 -5.43 1.96 -1.71
CA ILE A 65 -4.94 2.14 -0.34
C ILE A 65 -3.64 1.36 -0.21
N ALA A 66 -2.53 2.09 -0.02
CA ALA A 66 -1.21 1.49 0.13
C ALA A 66 -0.96 1.12 1.58
N ASP A 67 -0.24 0.02 1.79
CA ASP A 67 0.10 -0.40 3.16
C ASP A 67 1.02 0.62 3.84
N PHE A 68 2.05 1.10 3.13
CA PHE A 68 3.03 2.01 3.68
C PHE A 68 3.44 3.07 2.67
N SER A 69 3.74 4.28 3.17
CA SER A 69 4.41 5.30 2.38
C SER A 69 5.38 6.05 3.28
N TYR A 70 6.46 6.54 2.69
CA TYR A 70 7.49 7.28 3.43
C TYR A 70 8.40 8.00 2.45
N ILE A 71 9.28 8.85 2.99
CA ILE A 71 10.29 9.52 2.19
C ILE A 71 11.64 8.85 2.47
N ASP A 72 12.36 8.49 1.41
CA ASP A 72 13.74 8.00 1.51
C ASP A 72 14.63 9.19 1.85
N ALA A 73 15.33 9.13 2.98
CA ALA A 73 16.14 10.26 3.44
C ALA A 73 17.35 10.53 2.54
N ASN A 74 17.85 9.51 1.82
CA ASN A 74 18.99 9.69 0.91
C ASN A 74 18.60 10.39 -0.37
N THR A 75 17.44 10.07 -0.93
CA THR A 75 17.03 10.56 -2.25
C THR A 75 16.00 11.66 -2.18
N GLY A 76 15.27 11.78 -1.06
CA GLY A 76 14.15 12.70 -0.93
C GLY A 76 12.90 12.22 -1.66
N GLU A 77 12.91 11.02 -2.20
CA GLU A 77 11.79 10.50 -2.98
C GLU A 77 10.72 9.86 -2.11
N LEU A 78 9.47 10.03 -2.53
CA LEU A 78 8.34 9.32 -1.94
C LEU A 78 8.38 7.86 -2.39
N VAL A 79 8.30 6.96 -1.41
CA VAL A 79 8.21 5.52 -1.65
C VAL A 79 6.85 5.04 -1.15
N VAL A 80 6.17 4.27 -2.00
CA VAL A 80 4.88 3.67 -1.67
C VAL A 80 5.03 2.16 -1.78
N GLU A 81 4.64 1.44 -0.73
CA GLU A 81 4.83 -0.02 -0.66
C GLU A 81 3.53 -0.73 -0.38
N ASP A 82 3.48 -1.96 -0.87
CA ASP A 82 2.41 -2.89 -0.57
C ASP A 82 3.02 -4.24 -0.23
N ALA A 83 2.62 -4.80 0.90
CA ALA A 83 3.13 -6.10 1.36
C ALA A 83 2.33 -7.21 0.69
N LYS A 84 3.00 -7.99 -0.16
CA LYS A 84 2.37 -9.06 -0.94
C LYS A 84 2.96 -10.41 -0.58
N GLY A 85 2.19 -11.24 0.13
CA GLY A 85 2.60 -12.60 0.44
C GLY A 85 2.28 -13.57 -0.69
N TYR A 86 1.05 -13.53 -1.20
CA TYR A 86 0.57 -14.45 -2.23
C TYR A 86 0.23 -13.68 -3.50
N ARG A 87 0.88 -14.09 -4.62
CA ARG A 87 0.80 -13.35 -5.88
C ARG A 87 0.04 -14.06 -7.00
N ASP A 88 -0.65 -15.14 -6.69
CA ASP A 88 -1.36 -15.93 -7.71
C ASP A 88 -2.84 -16.00 -7.40
N SER A 89 -3.49 -14.83 -7.34
CA SER A 89 -4.90 -14.72 -7.00
C SER A 89 -5.57 -13.62 -7.82
N THR A 90 -6.90 -13.62 -7.82
CA THR A 90 -7.70 -12.55 -8.43
C THR A 90 -7.41 -11.21 -7.76
N ALA A 91 -7.26 -11.22 -6.44
CA ALA A 91 -6.92 -10.01 -5.69
C ALA A 91 -5.59 -9.43 -6.15
N TYR A 92 -4.60 -10.28 -6.42
CA TYR A 92 -3.31 -9.82 -6.92
C TYR A 92 -3.43 -9.24 -8.33
N GLN A 93 -4.25 -9.82 -9.20
CA GLN A 93 -4.48 -9.29 -10.54
C GLN A 93 -5.13 -7.90 -10.47
N LEU A 94 -6.07 -7.71 -9.55
CA LEU A 94 -6.68 -6.41 -9.31
C LEU A 94 -5.63 -5.41 -8.78
N PHE A 95 -4.76 -5.84 -7.88
CA PHE A 95 -3.67 -5.02 -7.39
C PHE A 95 -2.76 -4.57 -8.54
N ARG A 96 -2.43 -5.46 -9.48
CA ARG A 96 -1.59 -5.11 -10.62
C ARG A 96 -2.22 -4.02 -11.49
N LEU A 97 -3.55 -4.07 -11.67
CA LEU A 97 -4.26 -3.02 -12.38
C LEU A 97 -4.17 -1.69 -11.62
N LYS A 98 -4.40 -1.71 -10.32
CA LYS A 98 -4.28 -0.52 -9.47
C LYS A 98 -2.87 0.06 -9.50
N LYS A 99 -1.87 -0.80 -9.52
CA LYS A 99 -0.46 -0.39 -9.62
C LYS A 99 -0.19 0.39 -10.90
N LYS A 100 -0.75 -0.06 -12.03
CA LYS A 100 -0.65 0.65 -13.30
C LYS A 100 -1.37 2.00 -13.25
N LEU A 101 -2.54 2.04 -12.60
CA LEU A 101 -3.29 3.28 -12.44
C LEU A 101 -2.56 4.27 -11.53
N MET A 102 -1.88 3.79 -10.49
CA MET A 102 -1.04 4.63 -9.66
C MET A 102 0.06 5.30 -10.46
N LEU A 103 0.72 4.56 -11.34
CA LEU A 103 1.73 5.14 -12.22
C LEU A 103 1.13 6.17 -13.16
N LEU A 104 0.00 5.85 -13.77
CA LEU A 104 -0.66 6.74 -14.72
C LEU A 104 -1.18 8.03 -14.07
N ARG A 105 -1.85 7.91 -12.93
CA ARG A 105 -2.53 9.03 -12.27
C ARG A 105 -1.63 9.83 -11.34
N CYS A 106 -0.73 9.15 -10.62
CA CYS A 106 0.05 9.77 -9.56
C CYS A 106 1.54 9.83 -9.88
N GLY A 107 1.98 9.15 -10.94
CA GLY A 107 3.40 9.05 -11.26
C GLY A 107 4.19 8.20 -10.27
N ILE A 108 3.51 7.35 -9.50
CA ILE A 108 4.10 6.54 -8.46
C ILE A 108 4.09 5.07 -8.86
N TRP A 109 5.26 4.44 -8.84
CA TRP A 109 5.37 2.99 -9.05
C TRP A 109 5.45 2.30 -7.71
N VAL A 110 4.36 1.59 -7.34
CA VAL A 110 4.24 0.93 -6.04
C VAL A 110 5.22 -0.23 -5.95
N ARG A 111 5.97 -0.30 -4.85
CA ARG A 111 6.89 -1.41 -4.57
C ARG A 111 6.15 -2.54 -3.86
N GLU A 112 6.38 -3.76 -4.36
CA GLU A 112 5.89 -4.97 -3.69
C GLU A 112 6.97 -5.48 -2.75
N VAL A 113 6.63 -5.61 -1.51
CA VAL A 113 7.58 -6.03 -0.47
C VAL A 113 7.14 -7.29 0.26
#